data_c761cae09f76946f86ce7a34514ba04f
#
_entry.id   c761cae09f76946f86ce7a34514ba04f
#
_cell.length_a   1.000
_cell.length_b   1.000
_cell.length_c   1.000
_cell.angle_alpha   90.00
_cell.angle_beta   90.00
_cell.angle_gamma   90.00
#
_symmetry.space_group_name_H-M   'P 1'
#
loop_
_entity.id
_entity.type
_entity.pdbx_description
1 polymer ?
#
loop_
_entity_poly.entity_id
_entity_poly.type
_entity_poly.pdbx_seq_one_letter_code
_entity_poly.pdbx_strand_id
1 'polypeptide(L)'
;ILGLPGGLRWIAQHDPAGYDPPYQFLDVLTSGHGLDGLMTLPPRIVGWWRHTHRYSDAGNGSTRVHDIVDTTVPGAALRSTFAYRHRQLAEDLDAHADAATARGEAGPLTVAVTGSSGLVGTALCAFLSTGGHRVIRLVRGTPADDGERRWDPRDPAADLLDGVDAVVHLAGESIAGRFTDAHRRAIRDSRIEPTRRLAALAAVTPGVQAFVSASAIGYYGYDCGDTELDESSPRGDGFLADVVADWEAATSPASDAGLRVVTVRTGIVQAAAGGTLRLLRPLFAAGLGGRLGSGRQWLSWVGIDDLLDIYYRALYDTGLAGPVNAVGPAPVRNSDYTAALAATLHRPALLPVPSFGPRLLLGRQGAVELAEANQRVVPARLAQRGHRFRHRTVEDALAHQLGHDPAPGVL
;
A
#
# COMPACT_ATOMS: atom_id res chain seq x y z
N ILE A 1 -7.97 -16.56 2.44
CA ILE A 1 -7.12 -17.10 3.54
C ILE A 1 -6.71 -15.95 4.44
N LEU A 2 -7.02 -16.02 5.72
CA LEU A 2 -6.61 -15.05 6.73
C LEU A 2 -5.48 -15.65 7.58
N GLY A 3 -4.40 -14.89 7.79
CA GLY A 3 -3.36 -15.24 8.75
C GLY A 3 -3.78 -14.89 10.17
N LEU A 4 -3.57 -15.79 11.10
CA LEU A 4 -3.86 -15.62 12.52
C LEU A 4 -2.57 -15.59 13.34
N PRO A 5 -2.59 -15.11 14.60
CA PRO A 5 -1.44 -15.19 15.49
C PRO A 5 -0.90 -16.63 15.61
N GLY A 6 0.43 -16.75 15.74
CA GLY A 6 1.08 -18.07 15.83
C GLY A 6 1.24 -18.80 14.49
N GLY A 7 1.04 -18.11 13.35
CA GLY A 7 1.16 -18.72 12.01
C GLY A 7 -0.05 -19.55 11.58
N LEU A 8 -1.11 -19.55 12.39
CA LEU A 8 -2.35 -20.22 12.05
C LEU A 8 -3.04 -19.55 10.85
N ARG A 9 -3.78 -20.33 10.08
CA ARG A 9 -4.51 -19.84 8.90
C ARG A 9 -6.00 -20.14 9.04
N TRP A 10 -6.81 -19.14 8.72
CA TRP A 10 -8.24 -19.28 8.51
C TRP A 10 -8.48 -19.39 7.01
N ILE A 11 -9.01 -20.51 6.55
CA ILE A 11 -9.28 -20.73 5.13
C ILE A 11 -10.80 -20.82 4.97
N ALA A 12 -11.38 -19.87 4.25
CA ALA A 12 -12.75 -19.96 3.77
C ALA A 12 -12.72 -20.29 2.27
N GLN A 13 -13.62 -21.15 1.82
CA GLN A 13 -13.78 -21.58 0.45
C GLN A 13 -15.20 -21.32 -0.01
N HIS A 14 -15.36 -20.89 -1.27
CA HIS A 14 -16.67 -20.77 -1.87
C HIS A 14 -17.38 -22.11 -1.92
N ASP A 15 -18.62 -22.12 -1.45
CA ASP A 15 -19.51 -23.29 -1.57
C ASP A 15 -20.41 -23.09 -2.80
N PRO A 16 -20.26 -23.94 -3.85
CA PRO A 16 -21.07 -23.83 -5.05
C PRO A 16 -22.57 -23.93 -4.79
N ALA A 17 -22.99 -24.62 -3.73
CA ALA A 17 -24.40 -24.76 -3.37
C ALA A 17 -25.05 -23.43 -2.95
N GLY A 18 -24.24 -22.45 -2.53
CA GLY A 18 -24.69 -21.10 -2.18
C GLY A 18 -24.41 -20.06 -3.25
N TYR A 19 -24.02 -20.43 -4.46
CA TYR A 19 -23.70 -19.50 -5.55
C TYR A 19 -24.90 -19.23 -6.44
N ASP A 20 -25.43 -18.01 -6.38
CA ASP A 20 -26.55 -17.51 -7.17
C ASP A 20 -26.22 -16.10 -7.70
N PRO A 21 -25.44 -16.02 -8.80
CA PRO A 21 -25.02 -14.74 -9.34
C PRO A 21 -26.17 -13.99 -10.03
N PRO A 22 -26.26 -12.65 -9.91
CA PRO A 22 -25.36 -11.75 -9.16
C PRO A 22 -25.80 -11.54 -7.71
N TYR A 23 -26.70 -12.34 -7.16
CA TYR A 23 -27.43 -12.04 -5.92
C TYR A 23 -26.79 -12.60 -4.67
N GLN A 24 -26.05 -13.72 -4.77
CA GLN A 24 -25.50 -14.36 -3.58
C GLN A 24 -24.27 -15.20 -3.88
N PHE A 25 -23.35 -15.26 -2.91
CA PHE A 25 -22.36 -16.34 -2.78
C PHE A 25 -22.12 -16.69 -1.30
N LEU A 26 -21.53 -17.85 -1.07
CA LEU A 26 -21.34 -18.44 0.25
C LEU A 26 -19.91 -18.89 0.44
N ASP A 27 -19.33 -18.51 1.58
CA ASP A 27 -18.03 -18.97 2.06
C ASP A 27 -18.21 -19.88 3.27
N VAL A 28 -17.55 -21.04 3.26
CA VAL A 28 -17.52 -21.98 4.38
C VAL A 28 -16.10 -22.18 4.86
N LEU A 29 -15.93 -22.36 6.17
CA LEU A 29 -14.63 -22.69 6.74
C LEU A 29 -14.20 -24.09 6.25
N THR A 30 -12.98 -24.17 5.75
CA THR A 30 -12.38 -25.42 5.32
C THR A 30 -11.00 -25.61 5.95
N SER A 31 -10.51 -26.85 5.98
CA SER A 31 -9.15 -27.17 6.36
C SER A 31 -8.25 -27.23 5.14
N GLY A 32 -7.02 -26.70 5.26
CA GLY A 32 -6.02 -26.85 4.22
C GLY A 32 -5.57 -28.29 4.04
N HIS A 33 -4.95 -28.59 2.90
CA HIS A 33 -4.38 -29.89 2.58
C HIS A 33 -2.85 -29.87 2.72
N GLY A 34 -2.26 -31.04 3.04
CA GLY A 34 -0.81 -31.18 3.19
C GLY A 34 -0.22 -30.39 4.37
N LEU A 35 0.96 -29.80 4.18
CA LEU A 35 1.63 -29.00 5.21
C LEU A 35 0.81 -27.77 5.64
N ASP A 36 0.01 -27.22 4.75
CA ASP A 36 -0.92 -26.13 5.05
C ASP A 36 -2.03 -26.58 6.01
N GLY A 37 -2.42 -27.86 5.99
CA GLY A 37 -3.41 -28.43 6.90
C GLY A 37 -2.97 -28.43 8.37
N LEU A 38 -1.66 -28.51 8.62
CA LEU A 38 -1.11 -28.47 9.98
C LEU A 38 -1.21 -27.08 10.62
N MET A 39 -1.26 -26.03 9.80
CA MET A 39 -1.33 -24.62 10.25
C MET A 39 -2.76 -24.07 10.17
N THR A 40 -3.73 -24.84 9.73
CA THR A 40 -5.14 -24.42 9.74
C THR A 40 -5.77 -24.70 11.09
N LEU A 41 -6.60 -23.75 11.56
CA LEU A 41 -7.45 -24.02 12.72
C LEU A 41 -8.44 -25.13 12.35
N PRO A 42 -8.41 -26.27 13.06
CA PRO A 42 -9.36 -27.33 12.78
C PRO A 42 -10.80 -26.79 12.96
N PRO A 43 -11.73 -27.03 12.04
CA PRO A 43 -13.13 -26.63 12.19
C PRO A 43 -13.77 -27.11 13.51
N ARG A 44 -13.27 -28.23 14.04
CA ARG A 44 -13.71 -28.79 15.33
C ARG A 44 -13.34 -27.96 16.57
N ILE A 45 -12.31 -27.10 16.49
CA ILE A 45 -11.87 -26.24 17.60
C ILE A 45 -12.55 -24.87 17.53
N VAL A 46 -12.77 -24.35 16.31
CA VAL A 46 -13.35 -23.02 16.09
C VAL A 46 -14.87 -23.09 15.93
N GLY A 47 -15.42 -24.29 15.79
CA GLY A 47 -16.82 -24.49 15.46
C GLY A 47 -17.04 -24.41 13.93
N TRP A 48 -18.21 -23.98 13.54
CA TRP A 48 -18.58 -23.84 12.15
C TRP A 48 -18.62 -22.35 11.76
N TRP A 49 -18.38 -22.08 10.49
CA TRP A 49 -18.44 -20.75 9.91
C TRP A 49 -19.10 -20.87 8.55
N ARG A 50 -20.16 -20.11 8.38
CA ARG A 50 -20.87 -19.97 7.14
C ARG A 50 -21.14 -18.49 6.90
N HIS A 51 -20.57 -17.92 5.85
CA HIS A 51 -20.65 -16.50 5.54
C HIS A 51 -21.34 -16.32 4.20
N THR A 52 -22.57 -15.86 4.24
CA THR A 52 -23.38 -15.60 3.05
C THR A 52 -23.30 -14.13 2.71
N HIS A 53 -22.89 -13.84 1.50
CA HIS A 53 -22.90 -12.50 0.90
C HIS A 53 -24.13 -12.37 0.04
N ARG A 54 -25.03 -11.43 0.35
CA ARG A 54 -26.22 -11.13 -0.44
C ARG A 54 -26.15 -9.73 -1.02
N TYR A 55 -26.54 -9.61 -2.26
CA TYR A 55 -26.63 -8.38 -3.00
C TYR A 55 -28.06 -8.15 -3.41
N SER A 56 -28.59 -6.95 -3.14
CA SER A 56 -29.95 -6.57 -3.54
C SER A 56 -29.94 -5.14 -4.06
N ASP A 57 -30.86 -4.84 -4.97
CA ASP A 57 -31.07 -3.48 -5.42
C ASP A 57 -31.56 -2.61 -4.25
N ALA A 58 -30.86 -1.50 -4.01
CA ALA A 58 -31.26 -0.49 -3.02
C ALA A 58 -32.02 0.68 -3.65
N GLY A 59 -32.23 0.66 -4.96
CA GLY A 59 -32.79 1.75 -5.75
C GLY A 59 -31.74 2.77 -6.17
N ASN A 60 -32.09 3.64 -7.11
CA ASN A 60 -31.23 4.72 -7.61
C ASN A 60 -29.85 4.27 -8.15
N GLY A 61 -29.76 3.04 -8.67
CA GLY A 61 -28.48 2.48 -9.16
C GLY A 61 -27.53 2.05 -8.05
N SER A 62 -27.98 1.95 -6.81
CA SER A 62 -27.21 1.51 -5.67
C SER A 62 -27.46 0.04 -5.35
N THR A 63 -26.45 -0.66 -4.85
CA THR A 63 -26.54 -2.04 -4.39
C THR A 63 -26.38 -2.11 -2.87
N ARG A 64 -27.28 -2.84 -2.22
CA ARG A 64 -27.16 -3.15 -0.80
C ARG A 64 -26.44 -4.47 -0.62
N VAL A 65 -25.38 -4.46 0.18
CA VAL A 65 -24.60 -5.65 0.54
C VAL A 65 -25.00 -6.07 1.95
N HIS A 66 -25.38 -7.36 2.09
CA HIS A 66 -25.69 -7.97 3.38
C HIS A 66 -24.71 -9.11 3.63
N ASP A 67 -23.92 -8.99 4.68
CA ASP A 67 -23.10 -10.08 5.20
C ASP A 67 -23.85 -10.81 6.31
N ILE A 68 -24.14 -12.09 6.13
CA ILE A 68 -24.81 -12.95 7.10
C ILE A 68 -23.82 -14.00 7.56
N VAL A 69 -23.43 -13.95 8.82
CA VAL A 69 -22.46 -14.90 9.38
C VAL A 69 -23.15 -15.78 10.39
N ASP A 70 -23.10 -17.07 10.10
CA ASP A 70 -23.63 -18.14 10.94
C ASP A 70 -22.43 -18.91 11.52
N THR A 71 -22.20 -18.80 12.81
CA THR A 71 -20.98 -19.25 13.46
C THR A 71 -21.15 -19.41 14.97
N THR A 72 -20.24 -20.17 15.58
CA THR A 72 -20.12 -20.28 17.04
C THR A 72 -19.32 -19.12 17.66
N VAL A 73 -18.64 -18.31 16.85
CA VAL A 73 -17.89 -17.13 17.34
C VAL A 73 -18.88 -16.06 17.82
N PRO A 74 -18.73 -15.54 19.06
CA PRO A 74 -19.61 -14.49 19.56
C PRO A 74 -19.62 -13.27 18.63
N GLY A 75 -20.80 -12.75 18.29
CA GLY A 75 -20.94 -11.61 17.38
C GLY A 75 -20.18 -10.36 17.85
N ALA A 76 -20.02 -10.15 19.16
CA ALA A 76 -19.21 -9.05 19.69
C ALA A 76 -17.73 -9.11 19.24
N ALA A 77 -17.18 -10.31 19.07
CA ALA A 77 -15.80 -10.52 18.62
C ALA A 77 -15.62 -10.25 17.11
N LEU A 78 -16.72 -10.23 16.36
CA LEU A 78 -16.70 -10.03 14.90
C LEU A 78 -16.96 -8.58 14.50
N ARG A 79 -17.49 -7.74 15.40
CA ARG A 79 -17.93 -6.38 15.06
C ARG A 79 -16.84 -5.54 14.42
N SER A 80 -15.65 -5.51 15.00
CA SER A 80 -14.53 -4.72 14.44
C SER A 80 -14.09 -5.22 13.07
N THR A 81 -14.08 -6.54 12.86
CA THR A 81 -13.72 -7.14 11.57
C THR A 81 -14.70 -6.76 10.48
N PHE A 82 -16.01 -6.77 10.78
CA PHE A 82 -17.03 -6.38 9.82
C PHE A 82 -17.12 -4.87 9.63
N ALA A 83 -16.90 -4.06 10.67
CA ALA A 83 -16.78 -2.62 10.55
C ALA A 83 -15.65 -2.23 9.59
N TYR A 84 -14.45 -2.79 9.81
CA TYR A 84 -13.30 -2.62 8.90
C TYR A 84 -13.64 -3.04 7.48
N ARG A 85 -14.16 -4.26 7.29
CA ARG A 85 -14.48 -4.81 5.97
C ARG A 85 -15.49 -3.96 5.20
N HIS A 86 -16.56 -3.52 5.87
CA HIS A 86 -17.61 -2.71 5.21
C HIS A 86 -17.08 -1.33 4.84
N ARG A 87 -16.33 -0.68 5.75
CA ARG A 87 -15.69 0.60 5.47
C ARG A 87 -14.74 0.48 4.27
N GLN A 88 -13.84 -0.50 4.31
CA GLN A 88 -12.88 -0.75 3.23
C GLN A 88 -13.57 -0.94 1.89
N LEU A 89 -14.59 -1.81 1.83
CA LEU A 89 -15.32 -2.07 0.60
C LEU A 89 -16.04 -0.82 0.08
N ALA A 90 -16.71 -0.07 0.95
CA ALA A 90 -17.41 1.15 0.55
C ALA A 90 -16.43 2.19 -0.01
N GLU A 91 -15.32 2.44 0.70
CA GLU A 91 -14.31 3.41 0.27
C GLU A 91 -13.60 2.98 -1.03
N ASP A 92 -13.35 1.67 -1.23
CA ASP A 92 -12.80 1.16 -2.48
C ASP A 92 -13.77 1.37 -3.66
N LEU A 93 -15.05 1.09 -3.46
CA LEU A 93 -16.08 1.30 -4.49
C LEU A 93 -16.30 2.78 -4.81
N ASP A 94 -16.27 3.65 -3.79
CA ASP A 94 -16.36 5.11 -3.97
C ASP A 94 -15.17 5.64 -4.78
N ALA A 95 -13.95 5.18 -4.48
CA ALA A 95 -12.76 5.54 -5.25
C ALA A 95 -12.85 5.12 -6.72
N HIS A 96 -13.40 3.92 -6.99
CA HIS A 96 -13.63 3.47 -8.35
C HIS A 96 -14.74 4.26 -9.07
N ALA A 97 -15.81 4.63 -8.36
CA ALA A 97 -16.88 5.45 -8.91
C ALA A 97 -16.40 6.88 -9.25
N ASP A 98 -15.61 7.50 -8.35
CA ASP A 98 -15.00 8.80 -8.60
C ASP A 98 -14.07 8.76 -9.82
N ALA A 99 -13.25 7.71 -9.94
CA ALA A 99 -12.36 7.52 -11.08
C ALA A 99 -13.13 7.27 -12.38
N ALA A 100 -14.21 6.47 -12.36
CA ALA A 100 -15.07 6.24 -13.52
C ALA A 100 -15.71 7.55 -14.00
N THR A 101 -16.18 8.39 -13.06
CA THR A 101 -16.72 9.72 -13.37
C THR A 101 -15.66 10.61 -14.04
N ALA A 102 -14.43 10.61 -13.51
CA ALA A 102 -13.33 11.41 -14.06
C ALA A 102 -12.86 10.94 -15.45
N ARG A 103 -12.98 9.64 -15.74
CA ARG A 103 -12.58 9.00 -16.99
C ARG A 103 -13.68 9.06 -18.07
N GLY A 104 -14.93 9.32 -17.69
CA GLY A 104 -16.07 9.32 -18.60
C GLY A 104 -16.30 7.94 -19.24
N GLU A 105 -16.44 7.88 -20.56
CA GLU A 105 -16.71 6.65 -21.33
C GLU A 105 -15.48 5.72 -21.48
N ALA A 106 -14.32 6.08 -20.93
CA ALA A 106 -13.13 5.24 -21.02
C ALA A 106 -13.32 3.92 -20.25
N GLY A 107 -13.15 2.80 -20.95
CA GLY A 107 -13.27 1.46 -20.41
C GLY A 107 -12.21 1.10 -19.36
N PRO A 108 -12.23 -0.13 -18.82
CA PRO A 108 -11.20 -0.62 -17.92
C PRO A 108 -9.79 -0.53 -18.53
N LEU A 109 -8.78 -0.29 -17.70
CA LEU A 109 -7.38 -0.27 -18.12
C LEU A 109 -6.77 -1.67 -17.99
N THR A 110 -5.80 -1.97 -18.86
CA THR A 110 -4.83 -3.05 -18.67
C THR A 110 -3.57 -2.45 -18.06
N VAL A 111 -3.25 -2.81 -16.81
CA VAL A 111 -2.15 -2.22 -16.03
C VAL A 111 -1.08 -3.28 -15.76
N ALA A 112 0.14 -3.04 -16.23
CA ALA A 112 1.29 -3.86 -15.90
C ALA A 112 1.92 -3.39 -14.58
N VAL A 113 2.12 -4.31 -13.63
CA VAL A 113 2.61 -3.99 -12.28
C VAL A 113 3.88 -4.79 -11.97
N THR A 114 5.01 -4.11 -11.74
CA THR A 114 6.20 -4.73 -11.15
C THR A 114 6.15 -4.65 -9.62
N GLY A 115 6.85 -5.55 -8.93
CA GLY A 115 6.81 -5.55 -7.46
C GLY A 115 5.45 -5.96 -6.89
N SER A 116 4.63 -6.66 -7.68
CA SER A 116 3.26 -7.09 -7.37
C SER A 116 3.15 -8.00 -6.14
N SER A 117 4.24 -8.64 -5.69
CA SER A 117 4.29 -9.45 -4.47
C SER A 117 4.66 -8.65 -3.20
N GLY A 118 5.04 -7.37 -3.36
CA GLY A 118 5.35 -6.47 -2.24
C GLY A 118 4.09 -5.98 -1.52
N LEU A 119 4.29 -5.25 -0.39
CA LEU A 119 3.19 -4.71 0.41
C LEU A 119 2.20 -3.87 -0.42
N VAL A 120 2.71 -2.85 -1.10
CA VAL A 120 1.88 -1.94 -1.92
C VAL A 120 1.40 -2.66 -3.18
N GLY A 121 2.27 -3.44 -3.85
CA GLY A 121 1.93 -4.12 -5.10
C GLY A 121 0.81 -5.14 -4.96
N THR A 122 0.83 -5.96 -3.89
CA THR A 122 -0.25 -6.92 -3.61
C THR A 122 -1.59 -6.22 -3.39
N ALA A 123 -1.59 -5.17 -2.57
CA ALA A 123 -2.79 -4.40 -2.29
C ALA A 123 -3.31 -3.67 -3.55
N LEU A 124 -2.41 -3.05 -4.32
CA LEU A 124 -2.77 -2.34 -5.55
C LEU A 124 -3.35 -3.28 -6.62
N CYS A 125 -2.75 -4.45 -6.80
CA CYS A 125 -3.28 -5.44 -7.75
C CYS A 125 -4.71 -5.88 -7.38
N ALA A 126 -4.97 -6.14 -6.09
CA ALA A 126 -6.30 -6.48 -5.61
C ALA A 126 -7.29 -5.32 -5.82
N PHE A 127 -6.90 -4.10 -5.42
CA PHE A 127 -7.72 -2.90 -5.57
C PHE A 127 -8.09 -2.64 -7.04
N LEU A 128 -7.12 -2.66 -7.96
CA LEU A 128 -7.39 -2.46 -9.40
C LEU A 128 -8.31 -3.55 -9.97
N SER A 129 -8.11 -4.80 -9.56
CA SER A 129 -8.97 -5.92 -10.00
C SER A 129 -10.40 -5.77 -9.50
N THR A 130 -10.61 -5.26 -8.28
CA THR A 130 -11.95 -4.95 -7.74
C THR A 130 -12.66 -3.89 -8.58
N GLY A 131 -11.93 -2.92 -9.12
CA GLY A 131 -12.46 -1.91 -10.05
C GLY A 131 -12.66 -2.39 -11.49
N GLY A 132 -12.49 -3.69 -11.77
CA GLY A 132 -12.67 -4.27 -13.11
C GLY A 132 -11.50 -4.05 -14.06
N HIS A 133 -10.37 -3.51 -13.59
CA HIS A 133 -9.16 -3.36 -14.40
C HIS A 133 -8.47 -4.70 -14.61
N ARG A 134 -7.86 -4.90 -15.77
CA ARG A 134 -6.99 -6.04 -16.03
C ARG A 134 -5.59 -5.76 -15.48
N VAL A 135 -5.13 -6.57 -14.54
CA VAL A 135 -3.79 -6.45 -13.96
C VAL A 135 -2.89 -7.54 -14.54
N ILE A 136 -1.75 -7.12 -15.11
CA ILE A 136 -0.67 -8.00 -15.56
C ILE A 136 0.49 -7.85 -14.57
N ARG A 137 0.74 -8.89 -13.80
CA ARG A 137 1.85 -8.92 -12.82
C ARG A 137 3.15 -9.26 -13.52
N LEU A 138 4.12 -8.36 -13.48
CA LEU A 138 5.45 -8.57 -14.03
C LEU A 138 6.33 -9.25 -12.98
N VAL A 139 6.61 -10.55 -13.17
CA VAL A 139 7.27 -11.39 -12.18
C VAL A 139 8.67 -11.84 -12.66
N ARG A 140 9.62 -11.98 -11.73
CA ARG A 140 10.97 -12.46 -12.06
C ARG A 140 11.04 -13.97 -12.24
N GLY A 141 10.12 -14.70 -11.63
CA GLY A 141 10.01 -16.16 -11.74
C GLY A 141 9.26 -16.63 -12.97
N THR A 142 8.92 -17.92 -12.98
CA THR A 142 8.01 -18.50 -13.97
C THR A 142 6.61 -18.00 -13.70
N PRO A 143 5.88 -17.48 -14.72
CA PRO A 143 4.49 -17.09 -14.58
C PRO A 143 3.63 -18.26 -14.09
N ALA A 144 2.74 -17.99 -13.15
CA ALA A 144 1.83 -18.98 -12.56
C ALA A 144 0.49 -19.05 -13.31
N ASP A 145 0.08 -17.99 -13.96
CA ASP A 145 -1.19 -17.85 -14.68
C ASP A 145 -1.08 -16.79 -15.80
N ASP A 146 -2.15 -16.64 -16.57
CA ASP A 146 -2.23 -15.68 -17.70
C ASP A 146 -2.24 -14.20 -17.25
N GLY A 147 -2.40 -13.94 -15.97
CA GLY A 147 -2.24 -12.63 -15.35
C GLY A 147 -0.79 -12.27 -15.01
N GLU A 148 0.15 -13.15 -15.31
CA GLU A 148 1.57 -12.93 -15.07
C GLU A 148 2.38 -12.96 -16.37
N ARG A 149 3.40 -12.09 -16.43
CA ARG A 149 4.43 -12.12 -17.48
C ARG A 149 5.80 -12.14 -16.84
N ARG A 150 6.70 -12.95 -17.42
CA ARG A 150 8.08 -12.97 -16.94
C ARG A 150 8.80 -11.68 -17.31
N TRP A 151 9.37 -11.04 -16.32
CA TRP A 151 10.16 -9.82 -16.46
C TRP A 151 11.60 -10.03 -15.98
N ASP A 152 12.55 -9.85 -16.90
CA ASP A 152 13.96 -9.71 -16.54
C ASP A 152 14.29 -8.21 -16.41
N PRO A 153 14.65 -7.72 -15.21
CA PRO A 153 15.00 -6.31 -15.03
C PRO A 153 16.22 -5.85 -15.83
N ARG A 154 17.06 -6.79 -16.28
CA ARG A 154 18.28 -6.51 -17.04
C ARG A 154 18.04 -6.48 -18.55
N ASP A 155 17.07 -7.26 -19.00
CA ASP A 155 16.75 -7.40 -20.42
C ASP A 155 15.25 -7.71 -20.59
N PRO A 156 14.37 -6.67 -20.47
CA PRO A 156 12.95 -6.88 -20.65
C PRO A 156 12.63 -7.29 -22.09
N ALA A 157 11.83 -8.35 -22.24
CA ALA A 157 11.39 -8.83 -23.56
C ALA A 157 10.61 -7.74 -24.30
N ALA A 158 10.77 -7.67 -25.63
CA ALA A 158 10.15 -6.61 -26.43
C ALA A 158 8.61 -6.62 -26.40
N ASP A 159 8.01 -7.80 -26.22
CA ASP A 159 6.56 -8.04 -26.13
C ASP A 159 5.99 -7.96 -24.70
N LEU A 160 6.85 -7.65 -23.71
CA LEU A 160 6.48 -7.65 -22.29
C LEU A 160 5.25 -6.78 -22.00
N LEU A 161 5.11 -5.64 -22.68
CA LEU A 161 4.06 -4.65 -22.48
C LEU A 161 2.97 -4.68 -23.57
N ASP A 162 2.89 -5.71 -24.40
CA ASP A 162 1.87 -5.80 -25.45
C ASP A 162 0.45 -5.74 -24.86
N GLY A 163 -0.39 -4.84 -25.38
CA GLY A 163 -1.77 -4.64 -24.93
C GLY A 163 -1.89 -4.02 -23.52
N VAL A 164 -0.85 -3.36 -23.03
CA VAL A 164 -0.84 -2.63 -21.76
C VAL A 164 -1.13 -1.16 -22.00
N ASP A 165 -2.06 -0.57 -21.21
CA ASP A 165 -2.40 0.85 -21.25
C ASP A 165 -1.51 1.70 -20.33
N ALA A 166 -1.07 1.12 -19.20
CA ALA A 166 -0.25 1.82 -18.23
C ALA A 166 0.66 0.87 -17.45
N VAL A 167 1.81 1.40 -17.02
CA VAL A 167 2.79 0.67 -16.20
C VAL A 167 2.85 1.27 -14.81
N VAL A 168 2.78 0.43 -13.77
CA VAL A 168 3.10 0.80 -12.37
C VAL A 168 4.36 0.05 -11.94
N HIS A 169 5.43 0.80 -11.72
CA HIS A 169 6.73 0.26 -11.37
C HIS A 169 7.03 0.42 -9.88
N LEU A 170 6.83 -0.67 -9.11
CA LEU A 170 7.03 -0.72 -7.66
C LEU A 170 8.22 -1.58 -7.23
N ALA A 171 8.90 -2.22 -8.18
CA ALA A 171 9.99 -3.12 -7.88
C ALA A 171 11.22 -2.36 -7.33
N GLY A 172 11.83 -2.93 -6.30
CA GLY A 172 13.05 -2.41 -5.70
C GLY A 172 13.46 -3.26 -4.50
N GLU A 173 14.75 -3.30 -4.20
CA GLU A 173 15.28 -3.94 -3.00
C GLU A 173 14.80 -3.20 -1.74
N SER A 174 14.59 -3.94 -0.66
CA SER A 174 14.19 -3.35 0.62
C SER A 174 15.27 -2.38 1.11
N ILE A 175 14.85 -1.19 1.56
CA ILE A 175 15.76 -0.23 2.21
C ILE A 175 15.99 -0.56 3.69
N ALA A 176 15.18 -1.46 4.26
CA ALA A 176 15.32 -1.87 5.66
C ALA A 176 16.55 -2.77 5.83
N GLY A 177 17.46 -2.37 6.71
CA GLY A 177 18.69 -3.10 6.99
C GLY A 177 19.89 -2.18 7.21
N ARG A 178 21.04 -2.77 7.52
CA ARG A 178 22.28 -2.00 7.69
C ARG A 178 22.78 -1.51 6.32
N PHE A 179 23.10 -0.23 6.21
CA PHE A 179 23.64 0.39 5.00
C PHE A 179 25.12 0.04 4.79
N THR A 180 25.37 -1.26 4.60
CA THR A 180 26.68 -1.73 4.12
C THR A 180 26.86 -1.34 2.64
N ASP A 181 28.09 -1.34 2.15
CA ASP A 181 28.35 -1.03 0.73
C ASP A 181 27.62 -1.97 -0.22
N ALA A 182 27.52 -3.25 0.15
CA ALA A 182 26.76 -4.24 -0.64
C ALA A 182 25.26 -3.91 -0.66
N HIS A 183 24.68 -3.56 0.49
CA HIS A 183 23.26 -3.21 0.59
C HIS A 183 22.96 -1.89 -0.13
N ARG A 184 23.80 -0.87 0.03
CA ARG A 184 23.66 0.39 -0.72
C ARG A 184 23.70 0.19 -2.23
N ARG A 185 24.63 -0.66 -2.73
CA ARG A 185 24.65 -1.03 -4.15
C ARG A 185 23.36 -1.75 -4.56
N ALA A 186 22.89 -2.74 -3.79
CA ALA A 186 21.67 -3.47 -4.08
C ALA A 186 20.44 -2.53 -4.15
N ILE A 187 20.32 -1.55 -3.24
CA ILE A 187 19.27 -0.54 -3.26
C ILE A 187 19.31 0.28 -4.55
N ARG A 188 20.50 0.74 -4.96
CA ARG A 188 20.70 1.55 -6.16
C ARG A 188 20.44 0.74 -7.43
N ASP A 189 21.09 -0.41 -7.56
CA ASP A 189 21.08 -1.25 -8.75
C ASP A 189 19.69 -1.84 -9.04
N SER A 190 18.90 -2.09 -8.00
CA SER A 190 17.53 -2.59 -8.14
C SER A 190 16.53 -1.53 -8.63
N ARG A 191 16.90 -0.25 -8.62
CA ARG A 191 16.01 0.86 -8.96
C ARG A 191 16.38 1.54 -10.28
N ILE A 192 17.61 1.99 -10.42
CA ILE A 192 17.99 2.93 -11.48
C ILE A 192 17.93 2.27 -12.85
N GLU A 193 18.72 1.24 -13.07
CA GLU A 193 18.80 0.62 -14.39
C GLU A 193 17.53 -0.17 -14.76
N PRO A 194 16.90 -0.95 -13.86
CA PRO A 194 15.61 -1.56 -14.15
C PRO A 194 14.52 -0.57 -14.54
N THR A 195 14.45 0.58 -13.86
CA THR A 195 13.49 1.63 -14.20
C THR A 195 13.76 2.21 -15.59
N ARG A 196 15.04 2.52 -15.90
CA ARG A 196 15.43 3.07 -17.19
C ARG A 196 15.04 2.13 -18.34
N ARG A 197 15.31 0.83 -18.20
CA ARG A 197 15.00 -0.18 -19.22
C ARG A 197 13.50 -0.36 -19.42
N LEU A 198 12.74 -0.43 -18.32
CA LEU A 198 11.30 -0.57 -18.40
C LEU A 198 10.63 0.71 -18.96
N ALA A 199 11.14 1.90 -18.60
CA ALA A 199 10.69 3.18 -19.16
C ALA A 199 10.99 3.27 -20.66
N ALA A 200 12.18 2.81 -21.11
CA ALA A 200 12.54 2.76 -22.51
C ALA A 200 11.65 1.78 -23.31
N LEU A 201 11.32 0.62 -22.74
CA LEU A 201 10.38 -0.29 -23.37
C LEU A 201 8.98 0.31 -23.46
N ALA A 202 8.49 0.92 -22.39
CA ALA A 202 7.19 1.61 -22.38
C ALA A 202 7.13 2.72 -23.44
N ALA A 203 8.24 3.45 -23.65
CA ALA A 203 8.35 4.51 -24.64
C ALA A 203 8.12 4.05 -26.09
N VAL A 204 8.44 2.80 -26.40
CA VAL A 204 8.33 2.25 -27.77
C VAL A 204 7.15 1.28 -27.94
N THR A 205 6.45 0.95 -26.83
CA THR A 205 5.31 0.03 -26.89
C THR A 205 4.03 0.78 -27.26
N PRO A 206 3.37 0.44 -28.38
CA PRO A 206 2.12 1.07 -28.78
C PRO A 206 1.02 0.84 -27.74
N GLY A 207 0.24 1.88 -27.46
CA GLY A 207 -0.89 1.82 -26.52
C GLY A 207 -0.56 2.20 -25.09
N VAL A 208 0.70 2.13 -24.64
CA VAL A 208 1.09 2.61 -23.32
C VAL A 208 0.96 4.13 -23.24
N GLN A 209 0.15 4.63 -22.31
CA GLN A 209 -0.15 6.06 -22.16
C GLN A 209 0.48 6.68 -20.91
N ALA A 210 0.76 5.86 -19.88
CA ALA A 210 1.28 6.33 -18.60
C ALA A 210 2.32 5.38 -18.01
N PHE A 211 3.35 5.99 -17.42
CA PHE A 211 4.37 5.32 -16.65
C PHE A 211 4.38 5.89 -15.23
N VAL A 212 3.89 5.12 -14.25
CA VAL A 212 3.82 5.51 -12.84
C VAL A 212 4.92 4.76 -12.08
N SER A 213 5.93 5.49 -11.63
CA SER A 213 7.06 4.93 -10.88
C SER A 213 6.92 5.22 -9.40
N ALA A 214 7.20 4.22 -8.58
CA ALA A 214 7.49 4.49 -7.19
C ALA A 214 8.69 5.43 -7.06
N SER A 215 8.66 6.24 -6.01
CA SER A 215 9.69 7.14 -5.54
C SER A 215 9.55 7.25 -4.01
N ALA A 216 10.29 8.12 -3.35
CA ALA A 216 10.24 8.28 -1.90
C ALA A 216 10.46 9.72 -1.47
N ILE A 217 9.89 10.10 -0.32
CA ILE A 217 10.17 11.40 0.32
C ILE A 217 11.63 11.55 0.73
N GLY A 218 12.41 10.45 0.74
CA GLY A 218 13.86 10.48 0.88
C GLY A 218 14.57 11.43 -0.11
N TYR A 219 13.90 11.82 -1.20
CA TYR A 219 14.35 12.86 -2.14
C TYR A 219 14.76 14.17 -1.42
N TYR A 220 14.04 14.55 -0.37
CA TYR A 220 14.23 15.80 0.35
C TYR A 220 15.39 15.76 1.34
N GLY A 221 16.10 14.63 1.48
CA GLY A 221 17.13 14.45 2.50
C GLY A 221 16.55 14.03 3.85
N TYR A 222 17.41 13.86 4.84
CA TYR A 222 17.03 13.25 6.13
C TYR A 222 16.79 14.25 7.27
N ASP A 223 17.28 15.48 7.16
CA ASP A 223 17.06 16.52 8.18
C ASP A 223 16.72 17.87 7.54
N CYS A 224 15.43 18.16 7.48
CA CYS A 224 14.89 19.38 6.87
C CYS A 224 14.40 20.38 7.93
N GLY A 225 14.67 20.16 9.20
CA GLY A 225 14.19 21.00 10.30
C GLY A 225 12.68 21.06 10.36
N ASP A 226 12.14 22.26 10.47
CA ASP A 226 10.69 22.54 10.49
C ASP A 226 10.15 23.01 9.13
N THR A 227 10.99 23.03 8.10
CA THR A 227 10.61 23.48 6.76
C THR A 227 9.53 22.56 6.19
N GLU A 228 8.44 23.15 5.72
CA GLU A 228 7.42 22.42 4.97
C GLU A 228 7.93 22.17 3.55
N LEU A 229 7.82 20.92 3.11
CA LEU A 229 8.36 20.42 1.84
C LEU A 229 7.21 20.01 0.93
N ASP A 230 7.14 20.60 -0.23
CA ASP A 230 6.22 20.23 -1.31
C ASP A 230 6.99 19.66 -2.52
N GLU A 231 6.27 19.37 -3.62
CA GLU A 231 6.86 18.78 -4.81
C GLU A 231 7.80 19.73 -5.56
N SER A 232 7.77 21.05 -5.29
CA SER A 232 8.67 22.07 -5.83
C SER A 232 9.94 22.23 -5.02
N SER A 233 9.97 21.70 -3.82
CA SER A 233 11.13 21.81 -2.91
C SER A 233 12.35 21.10 -3.48
N PRO A 234 13.55 21.65 -3.30
CA PRO A 234 14.77 21.11 -3.88
C PRO A 234 15.13 19.77 -3.25
N ARG A 235 15.95 19.00 -3.97
CA ARG A 235 16.58 17.79 -3.44
C ARG A 235 17.45 18.12 -2.23
N GLY A 236 17.34 17.30 -1.20
CA GLY A 236 18.22 17.37 -0.03
C GLY A 236 19.49 16.51 -0.17
N ASP A 237 20.17 16.34 0.95
CA ASP A 237 21.42 15.60 1.04
C ASP A 237 21.22 14.19 1.56
N GLY A 238 22.20 13.32 1.28
CA GLY A 238 22.27 11.95 1.80
C GLY A 238 22.16 10.88 0.72
N PHE A 239 22.54 9.67 1.12
CA PHE A 239 22.55 8.52 0.18
C PHE A 239 21.17 8.25 -0.42
N LEU A 240 20.11 8.29 0.39
CA LEU A 240 18.75 8.05 -0.11
C LEU A 240 18.31 9.17 -1.04
N ALA A 241 18.67 10.44 -0.78
CA ALA A 241 18.33 11.55 -1.65
C ALA A 241 18.99 11.41 -3.02
N ASP A 242 20.26 10.98 -3.06
CA ASP A 242 20.96 10.69 -4.32
C ASP A 242 20.30 9.55 -5.09
N VAL A 243 19.99 8.43 -4.40
CA VAL A 243 19.35 7.27 -5.03
C VAL A 243 17.98 7.64 -5.60
N VAL A 244 17.17 8.41 -4.86
CA VAL A 244 15.83 8.78 -5.30
C VAL A 244 15.89 9.72 -6.50
N ALA A 245 16.81 10.70 -6.50
CA ALA A 245 17.00 11.60 -7.63
C ALA A 245 17.40 10.84 -8.91
N ASP A 246 18.36 9.92 -8.81
CA ASP A 246 18.78 9.08 -9.93
C ASP A 246 17.65 8.11 -10.38
N TRP A 247 16.85 7.64 -9.45
CA TRP A 247 15.70 6.78 -9.74
C TRP A 247 14.61 7.54 -10.51
N GLU A 248 14.25 8.76 -10.07
CA GLU A 248 13.31 9.61 -10.80
C GLU A 248 13.86 9.98 -12.19
N ALA A 249 15.14 10.32 -12.30
CA ALA A 249 15.78 10.60 -13.58
C ALA A 249 15.81 9.38 -14.52
N ALA A 250 15.80 8.16 -14.01
CA ALA A 250 15.76 6.94 -14.81
C ALA A 250 14.43 6.74 -15.57
N THR A 251 13.40 7.51 -15.26
CA THR A 251 12.12 7.49 -15.99
C THR A 251 12.15 8.31 -17.28
N SER A 252 13.24 9.07 -17.54
CA SER A 252 13.35 10.00 -18.66
C SER A 252 13.06 9.40 -20.05
N PRO A 253 13.44 8.12 -20.36
CA PRO A 253 13.10 7.58 -21.69
C PRO A 253 11.59 7.58 -21.98
N ALA A 254 10.74 7.39 -20.96
CA ALA A 254 9.29 7.45 -21.13
C ALA A 254 8.81 8.90 -21.32
N SER A 255 9.29 9.85 -20.51
CA SER A 255 8.89 11.27 -20.64
C SER A 255 9.41 11.89 -21.93
N ASP A 256 10.63 11.57 -22.36
CA ASP A 256 11.23 12.09 -23.59
C ASP A 256 10.46 11.61 -24.85
N ALA A 257 9.85 10.43 -24.76
CA ALA A 257 8.96 9.90 -25.79
C ALA A 257 7.53 10.46 -25.73
N GLY A 258 7.23 11.36 -24.77
CA GLY A 258 5.91 11.98 -24.63
C GLY A 258 4.91 11.19 -23.78
N LEU A 259 5.31 10.08 -23.13
CA LEU A 259 4.44 9.39 -22.17
C LEU A 259 4.24 10.26 -20.93
N ARG A 260 3.06 10.17 -20.37
CA ARG A 260 2.80 10.78 -19.05
C ARG A 260 3.50 9.99 -17.96
N VAL A 261 4.47 10.61 -17.33
CA VAL A 261 5.25 10.01 -16.22
C VAL A 261 4.81 10.64 -14.91
N VAL A 262 4.55 9.80 -13.89
CA VAL A 262 4.30 10.22 -12.51
C VAL A 262 5.28 9.50 -11.60
N THR A 263 6.03 10.24 -10.79
CA THR A 263 6.90 9.68 -9.75
C THR A 263 6.27 9.89 -8.38
N VAL A 264 5.90 8.78 -7.72
CA VAL A 264 5.12 8.79 -6.48
C VAL A 264 6.08 8.79 -5.29
N ARG A 265 6.41 9.98 -4.75
CA ARG A 265 7.26 10.16 -3.56
C ARG A 265 6.52 9.70 -2.31
N THR A 266 6.66 8.45 -1.98
CA THR A 266 5.91 7.79 -0.91
C THR A 266 6.50 8.13 0.46
N GLY A 267 5.64 8.52 1.41
CA GLY A 267 5.95 8.68 2.82
C GLY A 267 6.01 7.35 3.59
N ILE A 268 5.91 7.42 4.90
CA ILE A 268 5.94 6.23 5.77
C ILE A 268 4.57 5.55 5.74
N VAL A 269 4.48 4.43 5.01
CA VAL A 269 3.24 3.70 4.81
C VAL A 269 2.74 3.06 6.10
N GLN A 270 1.51 3.38 6.48
CA GLN A 270 0.80 2.76 7.58
C GLN A 270 -0.02 1.58 7.04
N ALA A 271 0.42 0.36 7.34
CA ALA A 271 -0.27 -0.87 6.94
C ALA A 271 -0.06 -1.96 8.00
N ALA A 272 -1.13 -2.60 8.44
CA ALA A 272 -1.05 -3.69 9.42
C ALA A 272 -0.26 -4.91 8.90
N ALA A 273 -0.32 -5.15 7.59
CA ALA A 273 0.31 -6.29 6.93
C ALA A 273 1.82 -6.14 6.76
N GLY A 274 2.39 -4.91 6.86
CA GLY A 274 3.80 -4.70 6.56
C GLY A 274 4.36 -3.36 7.01
N GLY A 275 5.58 -3.04 6.53
CA GLY A 275 6.23 -1.77 6.80
C GLY A 275 6.54 -1.52 8.28
N THR A 276 6.64 -0.24 8.64
CA THR A 276 7.01 0.21 9.98
C THR A 276 5.98 -0.20 11.03
N LEU A 277 4.68 -0.13 10.70
CA LEU A 277 3.60 -0.44 11.65
C LEU A 277 3.66 -1.91 12.09
N ARG A 278 3.95 -2.85 11.18
CA ARG A 278 4.13 -4.27 11.53
C ARG A 278 5.27 -4.51 12.51
N LEU A 279 6.34 -3.71 12.42
CA LEU A 279 7.48 -3.80 13.34
C LEU A 279 7.18 -3.17 14.70
N LEU A 280 6.48 -2.04 14.73
CA LEU A 280 6.17 -1.31 15.95
C LEU A 280 5.03 -1.95 16.76
N ARG A 281 4.01 -2.49 16.09
CA ARG A 281 2.80 -3.04 16.74
C ARG A 281 3.09 -4.01 17.90
N PRO A 282 3.97 -5.04 17.78
CA PRO A 282 4.22 -5.95 18.89
C PRO A 282 4.90 -5.26 20.08
N LEU A 283 5.77 -4.28 19.84
CA LEU A 283 6.42 -3.51 20.91
C LEU A 283 5.39 -2.66 21.66
N PHE A 284 4.53 -1.95 20.95
CA PHE A 284 3.47 -1.14 21.56
C PHE A 284 2.44 -2.02 22.26
N ALA A 285 2.03 -3.14 21.67
CA ALA A 285 1.10 -4.08 22.29
C ALA A 285 1.63 -4.66 23.62
N ALA A 286 2.95 -4.81 23.73
CA ALA A 286 3.62 -5.24 24.97
C ALA A 286 3.86 -4.08 25.96
N GLY A 287 3.46 -2.84 25.65
CA GLY A 287 3.73 -1.66 26.48
C GLY A 287 5.19 -1.18 26.44
N LEU A 288 5.98 -1.68 25.48
CA LEU A 288 7.39 -1.34 25.28
C LEU A 288 7.59 -0.26 24.20
N GLY A 289 6.50 0.24 23.61
CA GLY A 289 6.52 1.32 22.65
C GLY A 289 6.90 2.66 23.28
N GLY A 290 7.49 3.56 22.48
CA GLY A 290 7.84 4.89 22.95
C GLY A 290 8.35 5.80 21.83
N ARG A 291 8.43 7.10 22.13
CA ARG A 291 8.99 8.08 21.20
C ARG A 291 10.47 7.82 20.96
N LEU A 292 10.93 8.04 19.75
CA LEU A 292 12.32 7.87 19.37
C LEU A 292 13.12 9.14 19.74
N GLY A 293 14.08 8.99 20.64
CA GLY A 293 14.91 10.11 21.12
C GLY A 293 14.06 11.26 21.71
N SER A 294 14.18 12.46 21.14
CA SER A 294 13.39 13.63 21.58
C SER A 294 11.92 13.57 21.15
N GLY A 295 11.59 12.78 20.13
CA GLY A 295 10.26 12.75 19.54
C GLY A 295 9.89 13.97 18.70
N ARG A 296 10.84 14.92 18.49
CA ARG A 296 10.57 16.19 17.79
C ARG A 296 10.64 16.10 16.27
N GLN A 297 11.21 15.03 15.73
CA GLN A 297 11.31 14.82 14.29
C GLN A 297 9.91 14.68 13.65
N TRP A 298 9.74 15.32 12.50
CA TRP A 298 8.54 15.20 11.69
C TRP A 298 8.47 13.84 10.99
N LEU A 299 7.29 13.30 10.96
CA LEU A 299 6.94 12.03 10.33
C LEU A 299 5.82 12.28 9.31
N SER A 300 6.14 12.13 8.03
CA SER A 300 5.18 12.22 6.93
C SER A 300 4.70 10.82 6.58
N TRP A 301 3.51 10.51 7.05
CA TRP A 301 2.85 9.21 6.94
C TRP A 301 1.85 9.18 5.77
N VAL A 302 1.44 7.99 5.35
CA VAL A 302 0.30 7.75 4.47
C VAL A 302 -0.35 6.42 4.83
N GLY A 303 -1.68 6.35 4.88
CA GLY A 303 -2.42 5.09 4.95
C GLY A 303 -2.22 4.28 3.66
N ILE A 304 -2.18 2.95 3.78
CA ILE A 304 -2.03 2.10 2.58
C ILE A 304 -3.15 2.38 1.59
N ASP A 305 -4.38 2.57 2.05
CA ASP A 305 -5.56 2.76 1.22
C ASP A 305 -5.51 4.10 0.47
N ASP A 306 -5.10 5.18 1.16
CA ASP A 306 -4.83 6.47 0.52
C ASP A 306 -3.70 6.36 -0.52
N LEU A 307 -2.67 5.57 -0.25
CA LEU A 307 -1.59 5.33 -1.20
C LEU A 307 -2.10 4.62 -2.46
N LEU A 308 -3.02 3.65 -2.32
CA LEU A 308 -3.64 2.98 -3.46
C LEU A 308 -4.46 3.96 -4.30
N ASP A 309 -5.23 4.84 -3.68
CA ASP A 309 -6.00 5.89 -4.36
C ASP A 309 -5.09 6.86 -5.12
N ILE A 310 -3.93 7.21 -4.53
CA ILE A 310 -2.94 8.08 -5.20
C ILE A 310 -2.34 7.38 -6.42
N TYR A 311 -1.96 6.10 -6.33
CA TYR A 311 -1.49 5.33 -7.49
C TYR A 311 -2.58 5.21 -8.56
N TYR A 312 -3.81 4.95 -8.15
CA TYR A 312 -4.93 4.85 -9.08
C TYR A 312 -5.20 6.20 -9.76
N ARG A 313 -5.20 7.30 -9.00
CA ARG A 313 -5.31 8.64 -9.56
C ARG A 313 -4.19 8.92 -10.57
N ALA A 314 -2.96 8.52 -10.28
CA ALA A 314 -1.84 8.64 -11.20
C ALA A 314 -2.06 7.89 -12.53
N LEU A 315 -2.90 6.85 -12.54
CA LEU A 315 -3.25 6.13 -13.76
C LEU A 315 -4.24 6.89 -14.62
N TYR A 316 -5.28 7.50 -14.04
CA TYR A 316 -6.38 8.10 -14.81
C TYR A 316 -6.35 9.63 -14.92
N ASP A 317 -5.77 10.34 -13.96
CA ASP A 317 -5.74 11.81 -13.99
C ASP A 317 -4.68 12.31 -14.98
N THR A 318 -5.12 12.64 -16.18
CA THR A 318 -4.22 13.09 -17.27
C THR A 318 -3.49 14.41 -16.98
N GLY A 319 -3.99 15.21 -16.05
CA GLY A 319 -3.33 16.45 -15.61
C GLY A 319 -2.29 16.22 -14.51
N LEU A 320 -2.11 14.99 -14.04
CA LEU A 320 -1.11 14.65 -13.03
C LEU A 320 0.14 14.09 -13.70
N ALA A 321 1.26 14.83 -13.66
CA ALA A 321 2.54 14.43 -14.23
C ALA A 321 3.71 14.93 -13.35
N GLY A 322 4.87 14.27 -13.44
CA GLY A 322 6.05 14.55 -12.64
C GLY A 322 5.93 14.06 -11.18
N PRO A 323 6.69 14.63 -10.24
CA PRO A 323 6.70 14.18 -8.85
C PRO A 323 5.39 14.50 -8.12
N VAL A 324 4.94 13.56 -7.30
CA VAL A 324 3.74 13.68 -6.44
C VAL A 324 4.08 13.15 -5.05
N ASN A 325 3.86 13.95 -4.02
CA ASN A 325 4.04 13.53 -2.64
C ASN A 325 2.87 12.67 -2.17
N ALA A 326 3.09 11.37 -2.06
CA ALA A 326 2.12 10.43 -1.52
C ALA A 326 2.29 10.34 0.00
N VAL A 327 1.77 11.36 0.67
CA VAL A 327 1.74 11.51 2.13
C VAL A 327 0.35 11.93 2.57
N GLY A 328 -0.02 11.61 3.81
CA GLY A 328 -1.24 12.15 4.42
C GLY A 328 -1.21 13.69 4.53
N PRO A 329 -2.36 14.35 4.61
CA PRO A 329 -2.45 15.81 4.56
C PRO A 329 -1.87 16.51 5.80
N ALA A 330 -1.69 15.78 6.90
CA ALA A 330 -1.20 16.31 8.19
C ALA A 330 0.01 15.51 8.68
N PRO A 331 1.23 15.93 8.35
CA PRO A 331 2.44 15.37 8.96
C PRO A 331 2.45 15.62 10.48
N VAL A 332 2.97 14.67 11.26
CA VAL A 332 2.96 14.73 12.72
C VAL A 332 4.36 14.63 13.30
N ARG A 333 4.55 15.05 14.56
CA ARG A 333 5.79 14.75 15.28
C ARG A 333 5.83 13.27 15.67
N ASN A 334 7.02 12.71 15.81
CA ASN A 334 7.18 11.34 16.29
C ASN A 334 6.55 11.13 17.68
N SER A 335 6.57 12.14 18.56
CA SER A 335 5.85 12.11 19.85
C SER A 335 4.35 11.89 19.65
N ASP A 336 3.74 12.61 18.71
CA ASP A 336 2.30 12.58 18.47
C ASP A 336 1.90 11.27 17.80
N TYR A 337 2.69 10.79 16.81
CA TYR A 337 2.54 9.46 16.25
C TYR A 337 2.60 8.37 17.33
N THR A 338 3.57 8.48 18.26
CA THR A 338 3.71 7.54 19.37
C THR A 338 2.48 7.55 20.27
N ALA A 339 1.97 8.73 20.61
CA ALA A 339 0.77 8.88 21.42
C ALA A 339 -0.47 8.29 20.70
N ALA A 340 -0.64 8.56 19.40
CA ALA A 340 -1.71 8.02 18.57
C ALA A 340 -1.69 6.50 18.53
N LEU A 341 -0.54 5.88 18.24
CA LEU A 341 -0.40 4.42 18.18
C LEU A 341 -0.64 3.76 19.54
N ALA A 342 -0.13 4.37 20.61
CA ALA A 342 -0.35 3.90 21.98
C ALA A 342 -1.84 3.95 22.37
N ALA A 343 -2.50 5.05 22.06
CA ALA A 343 -3.93 5.23 22.31
C ALA A 343 -4.77 4.20 21.53
N THR A 344 -4.50 4.02 20.24
CA THR A 344 -5.18 3.02 19.40
C THR A 344 -5.04 1.60 19.94
N LEU A 345 -3.87 1.25 20.46
CA LEU A 345 -3.63 -0.08 21.04
C LEU A 345 -4.03 -0.18 22.52
N HIS A 346 -4.52 0.90 23.14
CA HIS A 346 -4.85 0.98 24.56
C HIS A 346 -3.68 0.53 25.45
N ARG A 347 -2.47 1.03 25.14
CA ARG A 347 -1.23 0.72 25.87
C ARG A 347 -0.46 1.98 26.20
N PRO A 348 0.23 2.00 27.35
CA PRO A 348 1.12 3.13 27.66
C PRO A 348 2.34 3.14 26.74
N ALA A 349 2.86 4.34 26.46
CA ALA A 349 4.11 4.56 25.74
C ALA A 349 4.96 5.61 26.49
N LEU A 350 5.32 5.27 27.72
CA LEU A 350 5.95 6.21 28.66
C LEU A 350 7.48 6.30 28.49
N LEU A 351 8.11 5.21 28.06
CA LEU A 351 9.57 5.12 28.00
C LEU A 351 10.06 5.55 26.61
N PRO A 352 10.99 6.51 26.51
CA PRO A 352 11.58 6.82 25.22
C PRO A 352 12.44 5.65 24.73
N VAL A 353 12.35 5.37 23.42
CA VAL A 353 13.25 4.43 22.75
C VAL A 353 14.59 5.13 22.54
N PRO A 354 15.68 4.64 23.14
CA PRO A 354 16.98 5.26 22.95
C PRO A 354 17.42 5.18 21.47
N SER A 355 18.08 6.23 20.98
CA SER A 355 18.56 6.30 19.59
C SER A 355 19.57 5.20 19.20
N PHE A 356 20.21 4.55 20.19
CA PHE A 356 21.08 3.40 19.90
C PHE A 356 20.32 2.16 19.40
N GLY A 357 19.02 2.00 19.71
CA GLY A 357 18.21 0.86 19.26
C GLY A 357 18.13 0.77 17.72
N PRO A 358 17.64 1.79 17.02
CA PRO A 358 17.69 1.82 15.56
C PRO A 358 19.09 1.71 14.98
N ARG A 359 20.12 2.28 15.63
CA ARG A 359 21.51 2.20 15.18
C ARG A 359 22.07 0.79 15.23
N LEU A 360 21.63 -0.01 16.18
CA LEU A 360 22.02 -1.43 16.27
C LEU A 360 21.45 -2.24 15.09
N LEU A 361 20.22 -1.96 14.69
CA LEU A 361 19.51 -2.67 13.63
C LEU A 361 19.90 -2.18 12.23
N LEU A 362 19.91 -0.86 12.02
CA LEU A 362 20.07 -0.23 10.72
C LEU A 362 21.51 0.25 10.44
N GLY A 363 22.40 0.17 11.44
CA GLY A 363 23.67 0.87 11.41
C GLY A 363 23.50 2.38 11.61
N ARG A 364 24.62 3.13 11.72
CA ARG A 364 24.57 4.56 11.99
C ARG A 364 23.87 5.35 10.88
N GLN A 365 24.25 5.11 9.62
CA GLN A 365 23.69 5.83 8.48
C GLN A 365 22.20 5.50 8.27
N GLY A 366 21.84 4.19 8.27
CA GLY A 366 20.44 3.78 8.12
C GLY A 366 19.54 4.30 9.24
N ALA A 367 20.05 4.40 10.49
CA ALA A 367 19.30 5.00 11.58
C ALA A 367 19.01 6.49 11.34
N VAL A 368 20.00 7.25 10.88
CA VAL A 368 19.86 8.69 10.60
C VAL A 368 18.93 8.92 9.41
N GLU A 369 19.11 8.21 8.30
CA GLU A 369 18.37 8.45 7.07
C GLU A 369 16.95 7.83 7.05
N LEU A 370 16.64 6.87 7.93
CA LEU A 370 15.33 6.22 7.99
C LEU A 370 14.59 6.47 9.32
N ALA A 371 15.19 6.10 10.46
CA ALA A 371 14.48 6.13 11.73
C ALA A 371 14.46 7.52 12.38
N GLU A 372 15.57 8.27 12.26
CA GLU A 372 15.74 9.61 12.82
C GLU A 372 15.40 10.72 11.78
N ALA A 373 14.97 10.34 10.56
CA ALA A 373 14.64 11.29 9.52
C ALA A 373 13.58 12.30 9.99
N ASN A 374 13.79 13.56 9.62
CA ASN A 374 12.99 14.70 10.03
C ASN A 374 12.52 15.46 8.78
N GLN A 375 11.34 15.11 8.29
CA GLN A 375 10.80 15.58 7.02
C GLN A 375 9.33 15.97 7.20
N ARG A 376 9.01 17.26 7.05
CA ARG A 376 7.64 17.78 7.07
C ARG A 376 7.12 17.93 5.64
N VAL A 377 6.74 16.80 5.02
CA VAL A 377 6.29 16.76 3.63
C VAL A 377 4.78 16.90 3.54
N VAL A 378 4.30 17.70 2.60
CA VAL A 378 2.87 17.92 2.34
C VAL A 378 2.52 17.55 0.90
N PRO A 379 1.26 17.08 0.63
CA PRO A 379 0.82 16.64 -0.68
C PRO A 379 0.23 17.81 -1.49
N ALA A 380 1.04 18.82 -1.82
CA ALA A 380 0.55 20.08 -2.39
C ALA A 380 -0.13 19.88 -3.76
N ARG A 381 0.44 19.04 -4.64
CA ARG A 381 -0.17 18.74 -5.94
C ARG A 381 -1.48 17.97 -5.84
N LEU A 382 -1.57 17.03 -4.91
CA LEU A 382 -2.81 16.29 -4.67
C LEU A 382 -3.90 17.23 -4.13
N ALA A 383 -3.55 18.13 -3.22
CA ALA A 383 -4.48 19.14 -2.70
C ALA A 383 -4.98 20.10 -3.79
N GLN A 384 -4.08 20.62 -4.66
CA GLN A 384 -4.43 21.47 -5.80
C GLN A 384 -5.39 20.77 -6.78
N ARG A 385 -5.31 19.46 -6.89
CA ARG A 385 -6.18 18.66 -7.76
C ARG A 385 -7.42 18.12 -7.05
N GLY A 386 -7.71 18.56 -5.82
CA GLY A 386 -8.88 18.16 -5.08
C GLY A 386 -8.89 16.67 -4.70
N HIS A 387 -7.72 16.08 -4.43
CA HIS A 387 -7.66 14.70 -3.96
C HIS A 387 -8.33 14.57 -2.59
N ARG A 388 -9.18 13.56 -2.44
CA ARG A 388 -9.89 13.27 -1.19
C ARG A 388 -9.16 12.14 -0.49
N PHE A 389 -8.58 12.44 0.67
CA PHE A 389 -7.97 11.42 1.53
C PHE A 389 -9.07 10.68 2.31
N ARG A 390 -8.98 9.37 2.38
CA ARG A 390 -9.82 8.52 3.24
C ARG A 390 -9.54 8.81 4.72
N HIS A 391 -8.24 8.94 5.04
CA HIS A 391 -7.75 9.19 6.39
C HIS A 391 -7.03 10.55 6.43
N ARG A 392 -7.62 11.51 7.12
CA ARG A 392 -7.05 12.86 7.21
C ARG A 392 -6.12 13.05 8.39
N THR A 393 -6.17 12.16 9.38
CA THR A 393 -5.32 12.16 10.57
C THR A 393 -4.63 10.81 10.71
N VAL A 394 -3.48 10.81 11.38
CA VAL A 394 -2.73 9.57 11.65
C VAL A 394 -3.50 8.65 12.59
N GLU A 395 -4.27 9.21 13.51
CA GLU A 395 -5.15 8.49 14.44
C GLU A 395 -6.19 7.67 13.69
N ASP A 396 -6.86 8.28 12.70
CA ASP A 396 -7.87 7.61 11.88
C ASP A 396 -7.23 6.49 11.03
N ALA A 397 -6.10 6.77 10.37
CA ALA A 397 -5.37 5.76 9.62
C ALA A 397 -4.91 4.57 10.48
N LEU A 398 -4.40 4.83 11.69
CA LEU A 398 -3.99 3.78 12.62
C LEU A 398 -5.19 2.99 13.16
N ALA A 399 -6.29 3.67 13.50
CA ALA A 399 -7.51 3.01 13.95
C ALA A 399 -8.04 2.05 12.88
N HIS A 400 -8.14 2.52 11.63
CA HIS A 400 -8.54 1.69 10.51
C HIS A 400 -7.61 0.48 10.32
N GLN A 401 -6.32 0.71 10.16
CA GLN A 401 -5.34 -0.35 9.91
C GLN A 401 -5.23 -1.39 11.04
N LEU A 402 -5.63 -1.03 12.25
CA LEU A 402 -5.60 -1.92 13.41
C LEU A 402 -6.97 -2.51 13.77
N GLY A 403 -8.00 -2.25 12.96
CA GLY A 403 -9.35 -2.78 13.12
C GLY A 403 -10.10 -2.17 14.31
N HIS A 404 -9.82 -0.91 14.62
CA HIS A 404 -10.48 -0.12 15.66
C HIS A 404 -11.43 0.94 15.07
N ASP A 405 -11.91 0.71 13.85
CA ASP A 405 -12.93 1.56 13.25
C ASP A 405 -14.16 1.66 14.18
N PRO A 406 -14.76 2.85 14.31
CA PRO A 406 -16.05 2.95 14.96
C PRO A 406 -17.05 2.06 14.21
N ALA A 407 -17.85 1.30 14.96
CA ALA A 407 -18.90 0.49 14.34
C ALA A 407 -19.74 1.41 13.46
N PRO A 408 -20.04 1.02 12.19
CA PRO A 408 -20.95 1.80 11.37
C PRO A 408 -22.24 1.96 12.17
N GLY A 409 -22.70 3.21 12.29
CA GLY A 409 -24.00 3.47 12.87
C GLY A 409 -25.02 2.57 12.19
N VAL A 410 -25.85 1.90 12.96
CA VAL A 410 -26.97 1.14 12.41
C VAL A 410 -27.84 2.19 11.71
N LEU A 411 -27.66 2.29 10.39
CA LEU A 411 -28.50 3.10 9.52
C LEU A 411 -29.81 2.37 9.26
#